data_dd40f664f4dbf98d717617fa79d8fc7f
#
_entry.id   dd40f664f4dbf98d717617fa79d8fc7f
#
_cell.length_a   1.000
_cell.length_b   1.000
_cell.length_c   1.000
_cell.angle_alpha   90.00
_cell.angle_beta   90.00
_cell.angle_gamma   90.00
#
_symmetry.space_group_name_H-M   'P 1'
#
loop_
_entity.id
_entity.type
_entity.pdbx_description
1 polymer ?
#
loop_
_entity_poly.entity_id
_entity_poly.type
_entity_poly.pdbx_seq_one_letter_code
_entity_poly.pdbx_strand_id
1 'polypeptide(L)'
;MKPVEIADGVFFVHSEMVNWVLLTDGDAVTVIDTGYPGQRGDVEDSIRAIGRDPQGVEAVLITHAHVDHVGSAQYLAETYGAPVLVHPDEVAHARRECHEVATPWDVLSNIWRPGVLPWAVKLVRLGGTAKYGVDSPTPMPVPGALDCPGAPVPVLVPGHTSGHTVYHLPARGVVISGDALITGHLTSPVSGPQLLPRWFDHDRGTAVESLRIIGELDADILLPGHGPIHHGSVAEAAATARERVGATP
;
A
#
# COMPACT_ATOMS: atom_id res chain seq x y z
N MET A 1 4.32 -6.05 -15.55
CA MET A 1 3.78 -4.66 -15.49
C MET A 1 4.92 -3.69 -15.75
N LYS A 2 4.66 -2.51 -16.35
CA LYS A 2 5.73 -1.56 -16.68
C LYS A 2 5.77 -0.46 -15.62
N PRO A 3 6.86 -0.33 -14.83
CA PRO A 3 7.04 0.77 -13.90
C PRO A 3 7.10 2.12 -14.65
N VAL A 4 6.58 3.16 -14.01
CA VAL A 4 6.64 4.54 -14.51
C VAL A 4 7.45 5.35 -13.52
N GLU A 5 8.51 6.01 -13.97
CA GLU A 5 9.28 6.93 -13.14
C GLU A 5 8.47 8.20 -12.91
N ILE A 6 8.25 8.54 -11.64
CA ILE A 6 7.40 9.66 -11.22
C ILE A 6 8.23 10.84 -10.76
N ALA A 7 9.33 10.56 -10.09
CA ALA A 7 10.35 11.49 -9.66
C ALA A 7 11.69 10.74 -9.66
N ASP A 8 12.78 11.44 -9.50
CA ASP A 8 14.13 10.85 -9.50
C ASP A 8 14.22 9.68 -8.50
N GLY A 9 14.45 8.48 -9.05
CA GLY A 9 14.52 7.23 -8.30
C GLY A 9 13.20 6.77 -7.65
N VAL A 10 12.04 7.27 -8.07
CA VAL A 10 10.72 6.85 -7.60
C VAL A 10 9.92 6.26 -8.75
N PHE A 11 9.64 4.97 -8.69
CA PHE A 11 8.93 4.24 -9.74
C PHE A 11 7.62 3.68 -9.20
N PHE A 12 6.52 4.03 -9.87
CA PHE A 12 5.20 3.52 -9.57
C PHE A 12 4.86 2.34 -10.47
N VAL A 13 4.39 1.25 -9.88
CA VAL A 13 3.93 0.07 -10.60
C VAL A 13 2.43 -0.05 -10.42
N HIS A 14 1.71 0.28 -11.48
CA HIS A 14 0.26 0.20 -11.49
C HIS A 14 -0.22 -1.18 -11.95
N SER A 15 -1.09 -1.77 -11.18
CA SER A 15 -1.84 -2.97 -11.58
C SER A 15 -3.35 -2.78 -11.37
N GLU A 16 -4.13 -3.65 -11.95
CA GLU A 16 -5.59 -3.59 -11.83
C GLU A 16 -6.08 -3.85 -10.39
N MET A 17 -5.32 -4.61 -9.61
CA MET A 17 -5.74 -5.04 -8.27
C MET A 17 -5.09 -4.23 -7.15
N VAL A 18 -3.78 -3.98 -7.23
CA VAL A 18 -3.00 -3.31 -6.20
C VAL A 18 -1.72 -2.76 -6.81
N ASN A 19 -1.25 -1.64 -6.30
CA ASN A 19 -0.04 -0.98 -6.74
C ASN A 19 1.11 -1.20 -5.74
N TRP A 20 2.34 -1.01 -6.21
CA TRP A 20 3.53 -0.92 -5.35
C TRP A 20 4.50 0.11 -5.90
N VAL A 21 5.46 0.50 -5.08
CA VAL A 21 6.45 1.53 -5.42
C VAL A 21 7.85 0.97 -5.24
N LEU A 22 8.74 1.31 -6.17
CA LEU A 22 10.17 1.04 -6.05
C LEU A 22 10.90 2.36 -5.85
N LEU A 23 11.75 2.41 -4.83
CA LEU A 23 12.67 3.52 -4.61
C LEU A 23 14.09 3.04 -4.89
N THR A 24 14.90 3.87 -5.53
CA THR A 24 16.28 3.49 -5.86
C THR A 24 17.29 4.52 -5.37
N ASP A 25 18.47 4.01 -4.97
CA ASP A 25 19.67 4.79 -4.75
C ASP A 25 20.87 3.99 -5.33
N GLY A 26 21.42 4.45 -6.46
CA GLY A 26 22.34 3.63 -7.25
C GLY A 26 21.69 2.30 -7.67
N ASP A 27 22.32 1.18 -7.34
CA ASP A 27 21.80 -0.16 -7.64
C ASP A 27 20.88 -0.73 -6.54
N ALA A 28 20.83 -0.08 -5.39
CA ALA A 28 20.01 -0.48 -4.25
C ALA A 28 18.53 -0.12 -4.46
N VAL A 29 17.65 -0.99 -3.97
CA VAL A 29 16.20 -0.88 -4.15
C VAL A 29 15.48 -1.03 -2.81
N THR A 30 14.54 -0.14 -2.54
CA THR A 30 13.48 -0.32 -1.55
C THR A 30 12.17 -0.66 -2.26
N VAL A 31 11.49 -1.69 -1.82
CA VAL A 31 10.15 -2.06 -2.32
C VAL A 31 9.11 -1.64 -1.29
N ILE A 32 8.15 -0.81 -1.69
CA ILE A 32 7.03 -0.41 -0.83
C ILE A 32 5.76 -1.12 -1.31
N ASP A 33 5.26 -2.02 -0.48
CA ASP A 33 4.23 -3.02 -0.76
C ASP A 33 4.66 -4.05 -1.83
N THR A 34 4.04 -5.22 -1.83
CA THR A 34 4.56 -6.37 -2.58
C THR A 34 3.50 -7.16 -3.34
N GLY A 35 2.31 -6.59 -3.52
CA GLY A 35 1.23 -7.29 -4.20
C GLY A 35 0.73 -8.53 -3.45
N TYR A 36 -0.14 -9.29 -4.11
CA TYR A 36 -0.62 -10.60 -3.65
C TYR A 36 0.48 -11.67 -3.70
N PRO A 37 0.31 -12.81 -2.99
CA PRO A 37 1.26 -13.92 -3.05
C PRO A 37 1.55 -14.44 -4.47
N GLY A 38 0.55 -14.37 -5.36
CA GLY A 38 0.69 -14.75 -6.77
C GLY A 38 1.43 -13.74 -7.65
N GLN A 39 1.72 -12.54 -7.13
CA GLN A 39 2.39 -11.46 -7.88
C GLN A 39 3.89 -11.35 -7.61
N ARG A 40 4.50 -12.27 -6.87
CA ARG A 40 5.95 -12.25 -6.57
C ARG A 40 6.81 -12.08 -7.82
N GLY A 41 6.48 -12.79 -8.90
CA GLY A 41 7.18 -12.66 -10.19
C GLY A 41 6.99 -11.29 -10.83
N ASP A 42 5.80 -10.70 -10.70
CA ASP A 42 5.51 -9.36 -11.21
C ASP A 42 6.34 -8.28 -10.45
N VAL A 43 6.52 -8.46 -9.13
CA VAL A 43 7.37 -7.56 -8.32
C VAL A 43 8.83 -7.65 -8.78
N GLU A 44 9.38 -8.86 -8.92
CA GLU A 44 10.74 -9.05 -9.43
C GLU A 44 10.92 -8.49 -10.85
N ASP A 45 9.97 -8.76 -11.73
CA ASP A 45 10.01 -8.26 -13.12
C ASP A 45 9.92 -6.75 -13.18
N SER A 46 9.22 -6.11 -12.23
CA SER A 46 9.20 -4.65 -12.13
C SER A 46 10.57 -4.07 -11.73
N ILE A 47 11.31 -4.75 -10.84
CA ILE A 47 12.68 -4.36 -10.48
C ILE A 47 13.62 -4.52 -11.68
N ARG A 48 13.53 -5.63 -12.39
CA ARG A 48 14.33 -5.85 -13.63
C ARG A 48 13.99 -4.82 -14.71
N ALA A 49 12.72 -4.42 -14.82
CA ALA A 49 12.25 -3.48 -15.83
C ALA A 49 12.81 -2.05 -15.65
N ILE A 50 13.20 -1.68 -14.44
CA ILE A 50 13.91 -0.42 -14.15
C ILE A 50 15.44 -0.57 -14.24
N GLY A 51 15.93 -1.71 -14.75
CA GLY A 51 17.36 -1.97 -14.91
C GLY A 51 18.08 -2.30 -13.60
N ARG A 52 17.37 -2.81 -12.58
CA ARG A 52 17.95 -3.22 -11.30
C ARG A 52 17.87 -4.73 -11.12
N ASP A 53 18.78 -5.27 -10.31
CA ASP A 53 18.77 -6.70 -9.93
C ASP A 53 17.92 -6.85 -8.66
N PRO A 54 16.98 -7.81 -8.57
CA PRO A 54 16.28 -8.13 -7.34
C PRO A 54 17.20 -8.46 -6.15
N GLN A 55 18.43 -8.89 -6.40
CA GLN A 55 19.45 -9.06 -5.35
C GLN A 55 19.87 -7.73 -4.69
N GLY A 56 19.60 -6.60 -5.32
CA GLY A 56 19.82 -5.26 -4.78
C GLY A 56 18.69 -4.76 -3.88
N VAL A 57 17.68 -5.59 -3.57
CA VAL A 57 16.63 -5.19 -2.62
C VAL A 57 17.20 -5.15 -1.20
N GLU A 58 17.32 -3.95 -0.65
CA GLU A 58 17.85 -3.71 0.69
C GLU A 58 16.78 -3.61 1.77
N ALA A 59 15.55 -3.23 1.39
CA ALA A 59 14.42 -3.15 2.30
C ALA A 59 13.09 -3.41 1.60
N VAL A 60 12.17 -4.04 2.32
CA VAL A 60 10.75 -4.12 1.98
C VAL A 60 9.98 -3.35 3.03
N LEU A 61 9.30 -2.29 2.63
CA LEU A 61 8.46 -1.48 3.50
C LEU A 61 6.99 -1.82 3.24
N ILE A 62 6.21 -2.00 4.27
CA ILE A 62 4.80 -2.34 4.17
C ILE A 62 3.97 -1.19 4.71
N THR A 63 2.99 -0.73 3.92
CA THR A 63 2.04 0.29 4.38
C THR A 63 1.11 -0.29 5.44
N HIS A 64 0.61 -1.50 5.19
CA HIS A 64 -0.22 -2.28 6.13
C HIS A 64 -0.25 -3.76 5.72
N ALA A 65 -0.66 -4.65 6.62
CA ALA A 65 -0.51 -6.09 6.43
C ALA A 65 -1.72 -6.81 5.81
N HIS A 66 -2.46 -6.16 4.91
CA HIS A 66 -3.43 -6.85 4.06
C HIS A 66 -2.73 -7.71 2.99
N VAL A 67 -3.41 -8.75 2.53
CA VAL A 67 -2.83 -9.78 1.67
C VAL A 67 -2.28 -9.25 0.35
N ASP A 68 -2.83 -8.17 -0.17
CA ASP A 68 -2.43 -7.52 -1.41
C ASP A 68 -1.27 -6.55 -1.26
N HIS A 69 -0.88 -6.21 -0.05
CA HIS A 69 0.28 -5.37 0.25
C HIS A 69 1.46 -6.17 0.78
N VAL A 70 1.20 -7.14 1.66
CA VAL A 70 2.25 -7.95 2.30
C VAL A 70 2.48 -9.29 1.61
N GLY A 71 1.67 -9.61 0.56
CA GLY A 71 1.53 -10.98 0.06
C GLY A 71 2.81 -11.64 -0.44
N SER A 72 3.75 -10.88 -1.01
CA SER A 72 5.04 -11.41 -1.47
C SER A 72 6.21 -11.04 -0.56
N ALA A 73 5.99 -10.33 0.56
CA ALA A 73 7.06 -9.81 1.41
C ALA A 73 7.92 -10.94 2.03
N GLN A 74 7.30 -11.99 2.54
CA GLN A 74 8.03 -13.14 3.09
C GLN A 74 8.94 -13.79 2.03
N TYR A 75 8.45 -13.92 0.80
CA TYR A 75 9.24 -14.46 -0.31
C TYR A 75 10.48 -13.60 -0.62
N LEU A 76 10.34 -12.27 -0.63
CA LEU A 76 11.46 -11.35 -0.86
C LEU A 76 12.48 -11.43 0.29
N ALA A 77 12.00 -11.51 1.53
CA ALA A 77 12.86 -11.69 2.70
C ALA A 77 13.67 -12.99 2.64
N GLU A 78 13.03 -14.11 2.32
CA GLU A 78 13.68 -15.43 2.24
C GLU A 78 14.65 -15.53 1.05
N THR A 79 14.30 -14.93 -0.09
CA THR A 79 15.06 -15.07 -1.32
C THR A 79 16.25 -14.12 -1.39
N TYR A 80 16.07 -12.88 -0.92
CA TYR A 80 17.06 -11.81 -1.06
C TYR A 80 17.65 -11.34 0.26
N GLY A 81 17.16 -11.84 1.41
CA GLY A 81 17.62 -11.44 2.73
C GLY A 81 17.17 -10.03 3.14
N ALA A 82 16.24 -9.44 2.39
CA ALA A 82 15.77 -8.09 2.65
C ALA A 82 14.90 -8.03 3.92
N PRO A 83 15.18 -7.14 4.88
CA PRO A 83 14.32 -6.97 6.04
C PRO A 83 12.94 -6.43 5.61
N VAL A 84 11.88 -6.98 6.20
CA VAL A 84 10.52 -6.46 6.03
C VAL A 84 10.20 -5.55 7.21
N LEU A 85 10.06 -4.26 6.94
CA LEU A 85 9.79 -3.23 7.94
C LEU A 85 8.29 -2.87 7.92
N VAL A 86 7.71 -2.86 9.11
CA VAL A 86 6.32 -2.46 9.34
C VAL A 86 6.26 -1.48 10.52
N HIS A 87 5.19 -0.70 10.63
CA HIS A 87 4.98 0.10 11.84
C HIS A 87 4.91 -0.81 13.08
N PRO A 88 5.39 -0.39 14.26
CA PRO A 88 5.29 -1.19 15.48
C PRO A 88 3.87 -1.72 15.75
N ASP A 89 2.83 -0.92 15.52
CA ASP A 89 1.42 -1.29 15.72
C ASP A 89 0.88 -2.25 14.63
N GLU A 90 1.63 -2.49 13.54
CA GLU A 90 1.29 -3.43 12.47
C GLU A 90 1.99 -4.80 12.62
N VAL A 91 2.94 -4.93 13.55
CA VAL A 91 3.75 -6.15 13.71
C VAL A 91 2.88 -7.39 13.97
N ALA A 92 1.91 -7.29 14.89
CA ALA A 92 1.03 -8.41 15.22
C ALA A 92 0.15 -8.82 14.03
N HIS A 93 -0.32 -7.82 13.25
CA HIS A 93 -1.08 -8.05 12.03
C HIS A 93 -0.21 -8.70 10.94
N ALA A 94 1.00 -8.22 10.72
CA ALA A 94 1.95 -8.80 9.76
C ALA A 94 2.32 -10.25 10.10
N ARG A 95 2.42 -10.60 11.38
CA ARG A 95 2.62 -11.98 11.88
C ARG A 95 1.37 -12.85 11.84
N ARG A 96 0.23 -12.27 11.50
CA ARG A 96 -1.08 -12.96 11.57
C ARG A 96 -1.49 -13.39 12.98
N GLU A 97 -0.99 -12.69 13.99
CA GLU A 97 -1.39 -12.86 15.41
C GLU A 97 -2.73 -12.17 15.70
N CYS A 98 -3.06 -11.14 14.92
CA CYS A 98 -4.39 -10.50 14.88
C CYS A 98 -4.85 -10.35 13.41
N HIS A 99 -6.15 -10.04 13.22
CA HIS A 99 -6.76 -9.93 11.90
C HIS A 99 -7.63 -8.68 11.83
N GLU A 100 -7.12 -7.66 11.14
CA GLU A 100 -7.84 -6.41 10.85
C GLU A 100 -8.19 -6.38 9.35
N VAL A 101 -8.95 -7.39 8.91
CA VAL A 101 -9.27 -7.60 7.49
C VAL A 101 -10.76 -7.81 7.29
N ALA A 102 -11.26 -7.48 6.10
CA ALA A 102 -12.60 -7.85 5.69
C ALA A 102 -12.80 -9.36 5.81
N THR A 103 -13.87 -9.77 6.50
CA THR A 103 -14.20 -11.19 6.68
C THR A 103 -14.88 -11.77 5.44
N PRO A 104 -14.91 -13.11 5.26
CA PRO A 104 -15.72 -13.72 4.21
C PRO A 104 -17.20 -13.32 4.27
N TRP A 105 -17.72 -13.01 5.46
CA TRP A 105 -19.09 -12.54 5.63
C TRP A 105 -19.28 -11.12 5.08
N ASP A 106 -18.29 -10.23 5.26
CA ASP A 106 -18.32 -8.89 4.67
C ASP A 106 -18.34 -8.96 3.14
N VAL A 107 -17.53 -9.85 2.55
CA VAL A 107 -17.54 -10.10 1.11
C VAL A 107 -18.90 -10.62 0.64
N LEU A 108 -19.45 -11.63 1.30
CA LEU A 108 -20.73 -12.24 0.92
C LEU A 108 -21.88 -11.25 1.05
N SER A 109 -21.93 -10.46 2.13
CA SER A 109 -22.98 -9.45 2.33
C SER A 109 -22.93 -8.30 1.32
N ASN A 110 -21.80 -8.11 0.66
CA ASN A 110 -21.60 -7.09 -0.37
C ASN A 110 -21.53 -7.66 -1.80
N ILE A 111 -21.65 -8.99 -1.98
CA ILE A 111 -21.43 -9.66 -3.29
C ILE A 111 -22.35 -9.17 -4.42
N TRP A 112 -23.52 -8.63 -4.07
CA TRP A 112 -24.50 -8.06 -4.99
C TRP A 112 -24.10 -6.69 -5.54
N ARG A 113 -23.11 -6.03 -4.90
CA ARG A 113 -22.62 -4.72 -5.36
C ARG A 113 -21.78 -4.88 -6.62
N PRO A 114 -21.87 -3.93 -7.57
CA PRO A 114 -21.04 -3.94 -8.77
C PRO A 114 -19.54 -4.00 -8.40
N GLY A 115 -18.78 -4.84 -9.11
CA GLY A 115 -17.34 -4.97 -8.93
C GLY A 115 -16.90 -5.95 -7.85
N VAL A 116 -17.72 -6.26 -6.81
CA VAL A 116 -17.30 -7.14 -5.70
C VAL A 116 -17.04 -8.57 -6.17
N LEU A 117 -17.95 -9.17 -6.96
CA LEU A 117 -17.73 -10.54 -7.46
C LEU A 117 -16.50 -10.63 -8.39
N PRO A 118 -16.31 -9.76 -9.40
CA PRO A 118 -15.08 -9.77 -10.20
C PRO A 118 -13.81 -9.59 -9.37
N TRP A 119 -13.83 -8.68 -8.39
CA TRP A 119 -12.72 -8.47 -7.46
C TRP A 119 -12.41 -9.73 -6.66
N ALA A 120 -13.42 -10.36 -6.04
CA ALA A 120 -13.24 -11.57 -5.25
C ALA A 120 -12.66 -12.73 -6.08
N VAL A 121 -13.10 -12.90 -7.34
CA VAL A 121 -12.54 -13.91 -8.24
C VAL A 121 -11.07 -13.63 -8.54
N LYS A 122 -10.69 -12.38 -8.80
CA LYS A 122 -9.29 -11.99 -9.04
C LYS A 122 -8.44 -12.18 -7.79
N LEU A 123 -8.93 -11.76 -6.62
CA LEU A 123 -8.28 -11.98 -5.33
C LEU A 123 -7.91 -13.47 -5.14
N VAL A 124 -8.87 -14.39 -5.35
CA VAL A 124 -8.62 -15.84 -5.24
C VAL A 124 -7.56 -16.30 -6.24
N ARG A 125 -7.63 -15.84 -7.51
CA ARG A 125 -6.65 -16.20 -8.56
C ARG A 125 -5.24 -15.71 -8.25
N LEU A 126 -5.11 -14.58 -7.56
CA LEU A 126 -3.82 -14.01 -7.13
C LEU A 126 -3.32 -14.58 -5.80
N GLY A 127 -4.01 -15.59 -5.27
CA GLY A 127 -3.61 -16.25 -4.03
C GLY A 127 -4.02 -15.52 -2.76
N GLY A 128 -5.03 -14.63 -2.84
CA GLY A 128 -5.52 -13.86 -1.68
C GLY A 128 -6.13 -14.73 -0.57
N THR A 129 -6.39 -16.00 -0.83
CA THR A 129 -6.84 -17.00 0.17
C THR A 129 -5.71 -17.93 0.63
N ALA A 130 -4.50 -17.79 0.10
CA ALA A 130 -3.34 -18.57 0.52
C ALA A 130 -2.85 -18.11 1.90
N LYS A 131 -2.00 -18.92 2.53
CA LYS A 131 -1.27 -18.48 3.73
C LYS A 131 -0.32 -17.33 3.32
N TYR A 132 -0.39 -16.23 4.04
CA TYR A 132 0.47 -15.07 3.86
C TYR A 132 0.82 -14.47 5.23
N GLY A 133 1.68 -13.47 5.24
CA GLY A 133 2.21 -12.80 6.43
C GLY A 133 3.72 -12.85 6.43
N VAL A 134 4.33 -12.29 7.45
CA VAL A 134 5.77 -12.22 7.64
C VAL A 134 6.14 -12.85 8.97
N ASP A 135 6.98 -13.87 8.94
CA ASP A 135 7.36 -14.60 10.16
C ASP A 135 8.18 -13.75 11.15
N SER A 136 9.01 -12.85 10.60
CA SER A 136 9.90 -11.99 11.39
C SER A 136 9.89 -10.54 10.87
N PRO A 137 8.75 -9.83 10.95
CA PRO A 137 8.70 -8.43 10.56
C PRO A 137 9.52 -7.60 11.54
N THR A 138 10.25 -6.62 11.02
CA THR A 138 11.06 -5.70 11.82
C THR A 138 10.25 -4.43 12.09
N PRO A 139 10.04 -4.03 13.35
CA PRO A 139 9.46 -2.74 13.65
C PRO A 139 10.34 -1.63 13.08
N MET A 140 9.78 -0.76 12.22
CA MET A 140 10.53 0.36 11.69
C MET A 140 10.84 1.39 12.77
N PRO A 141 12.02 2.06 12.72
CA PRO A 141 12.30 3.17 13.61
C PRO A 141 11.39 4.37 13.24
N VAL A 142 10.68 4.88 14.23
CA VAL A 142 9.83 6.08 14.10
C VAL A 142 10.09 6.99 15.29
N PRO A 143 10.06 8.33 15.14
CA PRO A 143 9.90 9.09 13.89
C PRO A 143 11.22 9.27 13.11
N GLY A 144 11.11 9.75 11.87
CA GLY A 144 12.25 10.16 11.05
C GLY A 144 12.35 9.39 9.75
N ALA A 145 13.26 9.81 8.86
CA ALA A 145 13.50 9.11 7.62
C ALA A 145 14.15 7.75 7.87
N LEU A 146 13.73 6.74 7.10
CA LEU A 146 14.31 5.40 7.18
C LEU A 146 15.68 5.36 6.46
N ASP A 147 16.61 4.61 7.02
CA ASP A 147 17.94 4.39 6.44
C ASP A 147 17.87 3.26 5.39
N CYS A 148 17.27 3.59 4.25
CA CYS A 148 17.16 2.71 3.09
C CYS A 148 17.02 3.56 1.81
N PRO A 149 17.21 2.98 0.60
CA PRO A 149 17.06 3.70 -0.66
C PRO A 149 15.79 4.55 -0.71
N GLY A 150 15.94 5.82 -1.09
CA GLY A 150 14.86 6.81 -1.15
C GLY A 150 14.60 7.54 0.17
N ALA A 151 15.12 7.06 1.30
CA ALA A 151 14.96 7.66 2.64
C ALA A 151 13.53 8.13 2.97
N PRO A 152 12.49 7.28 2.80
CA PRO A 152 11.11 7.68 3.04
C PRO A 152 10.86 7.94 4.53
N VAL A 153 10.00 8.93 4.81
CA VAL A 153 9.55 9.26 6.16
C VAL A 153 8.21 8.56 6.43
N PRO A 154 8.15 7.57 7.32
CA PRO A 154 6.90 6.92 7.68
C PRO A 154 6.03 7.85 8.55
N VAL A 155 4.74 7.91 8.23
CA VAL A 155 3.74 8.68 8.97
C VAL A 155 2.57 7.75 9.29
N LEU A 156 2.29 7.54 10.58
CA LEU A 156 1.17 6.72 11.03
C LEU A 156 -0.17 7.38 10.69
N VAL A 157 -1.04 6.64 10.01
CA VAL A 157 -2.40 7.06 9.62
C VAL A 157 -3.38 5.91 9.88
N PRO A 158 -3.72 5.65 11.14
CA PRO A 158 -4.51 4.50 11.53
C PRO A 158 -5.95 4.57 11.04
N GLY A 159 -6.64 3.43 11.07
CA GLY A 159 -8.08 3.31 10.79
C GLY A 159 -8.39 2.26 9.73
N HIS A 160 -7.68 2.24 8.61
CA HIS A 160 -7.77 1.11 7.68
C HIS A 160 -7.20 -0.16 8.33
N THR A 161 -6.00 -0.07 8.92
CA THR A 161 -5.51 -0.94 9.99
C THR A 161 -4.97 -0.07 11.12
N SER A 162 -4.68 -0.67 12.29
CA SER A 162 -4.17 0.06 13.46
C SER A 162 -2.78 0.66 13.22
N GLY A 163 -1.93 -0.02 12.44
CA GLY A 163 -0.57 0.42 12.12
C GLY A 163 -0.40 0.95 10.70
N HIS A 164 -1.49 1.26 9.99
CA HIS A 164 -1.38 1.75 8.62
C HIS A 164 -0.49 2.99 8.54
N THR A 165 0.48 2.94 7.63
CA THR A 165 1.53 3.95 7.48
C THR A 165 1.59 4.43 6.03
N VAL A 166 1.65 5.74 5.84
CA VAL A 166 2.01 6.34 4.55
C VAL A 166 3.50 6.69 4.55
N TYR A 167 4.12 6.72 3.38
CA TYR A 167 5.52 7.10 3.24
C TYR A 167 5.61 8.43 2.51
N HIS A 168 6.16 9.43 3.18
CA HIS A 168 6.40 10.76 2.63
C HIS A 168 7.83 10.89 2.12
N LEU A 169 7.99 11.43 0.91
CA LEU A 169 9.27 11.77 0.28
C LEU A 169 9.33 13.31 0.10
N PRO A 170 9.64 14.08 1.16
CA PRO A 170 9.51 15.55 1.13
C PRO A 170 10.35 16.19 0.01
N ALA A 171 11.57 15.72 -0.21
CA ALA A 171 12.46 16.25 -1.24
C ALA A 171 11.96 16.02 -2.68
N ARG A 172 10.98 15.14 -2.86
CA ARG A 172 10.40 14.77 -4.15
C ARG A 172 8.93 15.18 -4.30
N GLY A 173 8.33 15.74 -3.24
CA GLY A 173 6.91 16.12 -3.22
C GLY A 173 5.96 14.94 -3.45
N VAL A 174 6.30 13.74 -2.92
CA VAL A 174 5.55 12.50 -3.14
C VAL A 174 5.05 11.92 -1.82
N VAL A 175 3.80 11.47 -1.80
CA VAL A 175 3.22 10.64 -0.74
C VAL A 175 2.79 9.30 -1.32
N ILE A 176 3.24 8.21 -0.70
CA ILE A 176 2.80 6.83 -0.99
C ILE A 176 1.79 6.48 0.09
N SER A 177 0.51 6.43 -0.28
CA SER A 177 -0.58 6.44 0.70
C SER A 177 -1.12 5.06 1.07
N GLY A 178 -0.68 3.99 0.41
CA GLY A 178 -1.35 2.71 0.61
C GLY A 178 -2.86 2.86 0.46
N ASP A 179 -3.61 2.31 1.39
CA ASP A 179 -5.07 2.29 1.39
C ASP A 179 -5.73 3.37 2.24
N ALA A 180 -4.93 4.20 2.95
CA ALA A 180 -5.46 5.32 3.71
C ALA A 180 -6.06 6.43 2.83
N LEU A 181 -5.62 6.53 1.56
CA LEU A 181 -6.17 7.44 0.55
C LEU A 181 -5.93 6.84 -0.83
N ILE A 182 -6.99 6.35 -1.46
CA ILE A 182 -6.94 5.73 -2.78
C ILE A 182 -7.56 6.61 -3.85
N THR A 183 -7.39 6.24 -5.13
CA THR A 183 -7.96 6.98 -6.27
C THR A 183 -8.90 6.16 -7.13
N GLY A 184 -9.04 4.87 -6.82
CA GLY A 184 -9.96 3.96 -7.49
C GLY A 184 -9.83 2.55 -6.94
N HIS A 185 -10.91 1.78 -6.95
CA HIS A 185 -10.94 0.37 -6.58
C HIS A 185 -12.06 -0.34 -7.32
N LEU A 186 -11.88 -1.63 -7.65
CA LEU A 186 -12.89 -2.39 -8.39
C LEU A 186 -14.27 -2.45 -7.71
N THR A 187 -14.29 -2.38 -6.37
CA THR A 187 -15.54 -2.41 -5.58
C THR A 187 -16.13 -1.02 -5.33
N SER A 188 -15.48 0.05 -5.80
CA SER A 188 -15.97 1.42 -5.64
C SER A 188 -16.44 1.99 -6.98
N PRO A 189 -17.62 2.61 -7.05
CA PRO A 189 -18.07 3.32 -8.23
C PRO A 189 -17.43 4.71 -8.38
N VAL A 190 -16.69 5.16 -7.39
CA VAL A 190 -16.07 6.49 -7.33
C VAL A 190 -14.70 6.46 -8.00
N SER A 191 -14.39 7.48 -8.79
CA SER A 191 -13.06 7.72 -9.37
C SER A 191 -12.42 8.96 -8.74
N GLY A 192 -11.10 8.94 -8.56
CA GLY A 192 -10.32 9.98 -7.90
C GLY A 192 -10.26 9.80 -6.37
N PRO A 193 -9.71 10.79 -5.63
CA PRO A 193 -9.40 10.68 -4.22
C PRO A 193 -10.61 10.25 -3.38
N GLN A 194 -10.46 9.17 -2.61
CA GLN A 194 -11.50 8.55 -1.81
C GLN A 194 -10.92 7.60 -0.76
N LEU A 195 -11.71 7.24 0.24
CA LEU A 195 -11.46 6.07 1.07
C LEU A 195 -12.03 4.81 0.40
N LEU A 196 -11.52 3.65 0.75
CA LEU A 196 -12.13 2.36 0.40
C LEU A 196 -13.59 2.26 0.90
N PRO A 197 -14.43 1.36 0.37
CA PRO A 197 -15.70 1.01 0.99
C PRO A 197 -15.50 0.66 2.48
N ARG A 198 -16.42 1.16 3.34
CA ARG A 198 -16.27 1.11 4.81
C ARG A 198 -16.00 -0.28 5.40
N TRP A 199 -16.41 -1.33 4.71
CA TRP A 199 -16.24 -2.71 5.17
C TRP A 199 -14.81 -3.25 5.01
N PHE A 200 -13.90 -2.45 4.42
CA PHE A 200 -12.47 -2.72 4.42
C PHE A 200 -11.74 -2.08 5.60
N ASP A 201 -12.33 -1.07 6.24
CA ASP A 201 -11.66 -0.37 7.35
C ASP A 201 -11.88 -1.11 8.67
N HIS A 202 -10.82 -1.23 9.46
CA HIS A 202 -10.90 -1.67 10.84
C HIS A 202 -11.67 -0.68 11.71
N ASP A 203 -11.33 0.62 11.58
CA ASP A 203 -12.04 1.74 12.22
C ASP A 203 -12.26 2.88 11.22
N ARG A 204 -13.49 2.95 10.69
CA ARG A 204 -13.87 3.98 9.72
C ARG A 204 -13.75 5.40 10.27
N GLY A 205 -14.06 5.61 11.54
CA GLY A 205 -13.99 6.94 12.18
C GLY A 205 -12.55 7.44 12.21
N THR A 206 -11.66 6.59 12.68
CA THR A 206 -10.22 6.87 12.72
C THR A 206 -9.63 7.04 11.31
N ALA A 207 -10.04 6.23 10.32
CA ALA A 207 -9.60 6.38 8.94
C ALA A 207 -9.97 7.75 8.34
N VAL A 208 -11.18 8.25 8.64
CA VAL A 208 -11.60 9.59 8.22
C VAL A 208 -10.76 10.70 8.87
N GLU A 209 -10.46 10.57 10.17
CA GLU A 209 -9.62 11.56 10.87
C GLU A 209 -8.16 11.52 10.36
N SER A 210 -7.65 10.36 9.97
CA SER A 210 -6.31 10.18 9.39
C SER A 210 -6.13 10.93 8.05
N LEU A 211 -7.20 11.19 7.31
CA LEU A 211 -7.13 12.06 6.12
C LEU A 211 -6.61 13.46 6.44
N ARG A 212 -6.83 13.96 7.67
CA ARG A 212 -6.28 15.25 8.09
C ARG A 212 -4.75 15.19 8.21
N ILE A 213 -4.21 14.09 8.74
CA ILE A 213 -2.77 13.89 8.86
C ILE A 213 -2.13 13.84 7.46
N ILE A 214 -2.76 13.12 6.52
CA ILE A 214 -2.30 13.06 5.12
C ILE A 214 -2.34 14.44 4.48
N GLY A 215 -3.38 15.23 4.74
CA GLY A 215 -3.54 16.59 4.21
C GLY A 215 -2.52 17.62 4.76
N GLU A 216 -1.80 17.32 5.84
CA GLU A 216 -0.72 18.15 6.37
C GLU A 216 0.64 17.88 5.69
N LEU A 217 0.74 16.84 4.83
CA LEU A 217 1.96 16.50 4.12
C LEU A 217 2.12 17.36 2.87
N ASP A 218 3.25 18.08 2.80
CA ASP A 218 3.58 18.93 1.65
C ASP A 218 4.03 18.07 0.46
N ALA A 219 3.09 17.80 -0.45
CA ALA A 219 3.32 17.01 -1.65
C ALA A 219 2.25 17.29 -2.73
N ASP A 220 2.67 17.14 -3.99
CA ASP A 220 1.82 17.32 -5.19
C ASP A 220 1.64 16.03 -5.99
N ILE A 221 2.15 14.91 -5.49
CA ILE A 221 2.02 13.60 -6.11
C ILE A 221 1.59 12.60 -5.06
N LEU A 222 0.46 11.92 -5.31
CA LEU A 222 -0.03 10.82 -4.49
C LEU A 222 0.07 9.51 -5.26
N LEU A 223 0.77 8.54 -4.68
CA LEU A 223 0.90 7.17 -5.17
C LEU A 223 0.06 6.24 -4.27
N PRO A 224 -1.17 5.89 -4.70
CA PRO A 224 -2.08 5.12 -3.87
C PRO A 224 -1.84 3.62 -3.97
N GLY A 225 -2.31 2.85 -2.98
CA GLY A 225 -2.37 1.39 -3.05
C GLY A 225 -3.31 0.88 -4.14
N HIS A 226 -4.39 1.63 -4.43
CA HIS A 226 -5.36 1.29 -5.46
C HIS A 226 -5.72 2.49 -6.34
N GLY A 227 -5.84 2.25 -7.63
CA GLY A 227 -6.19 3.26 -8.64
C GLY A 227 -4.98 3.97 -9.25
N PRO A 228 -5.21 4.94 -10.14
CA PRO A 228 -4.15 5.67 -10.83
C PRO A 228 -3.45 6.69 -9.92
N ILE A 229 -2.27 7.14 -10.35
CA ILE A 229 -1.54 8.26 -9.73
C ILE A 229 -2.45 9.50 -9.69
N HIS A 230 -2.39 10.23 -8.59
CA HIS A 230 -2.97 11.57 -8.52
C HIS A 230 -1.86 12.62 -8.61
N HIS A 231 -2.00 13.52 -9.57
CA HIS A 231 -1.16 14.71 -9.72
C HIS A 231 -1.94 15.92 -9.24
N GLY A 232 -1.42 16.66 -8.28
CA GLY A 232 -2.02 17.81 -7.61
C GLY A 232 -1.88 17.71 -6.10
N SER A 233 -2.24 18.76 -5.39
CA SER A 233 -2.08 18.88 -3.95
C SER A 233 -2.65 17.67 -3.19
N VAL A 234 -1.82 17.01 -2.40
CA VAL A 234 -2.24 15.91 -1.51
C VAL A 234 -3.22 16.41 -0.45
N ALA A 235 -3.09 17.67 -0.02
CA ALA A 235 -4.06 18.30 0.89
C ALA A 235 -5.45 18.40 0.27
N GLU A 236 -5.54 18.82 -1.02
CA GLU A 236 -6.82 18.87 -1.74
C GLU A 236 -7.39 17.47 -2.00
N ALA A 237 -6.53 16.49 -2.30
CA ALA A 237 -6.94 15.10 -2.45
C ALA A 237 -7.54 14.53 -1.15
N ALA A 238 -6.92 14.77 -0.01
CA ALA A 238 -7.41 14.36 1.31
C ALA A 238 -8.74 15.06 1.66
N ALA A 239 -8.86 16.37 1.39
CA ALA A 239 -10.10 17.13 1.58
C ALA A 239 -11.23 16.56 0.71
N THR A 240 -10.96 16.29 -0.58
CA THR A 240 -11.92 15.68 -1.50
C THR A 240 -12.38 14.30 -1.03
N ALA A 241 -11.45 13.46 -0.55
CA ALA A 241 -11.80 12.14 -0.01
C ALA A 241 -12.70 12.27 1.23
N ARG A 242 -12.42 13.23 2.10
CA ARG A 242 -13.22 13.50 3.30
C ARG A 242 -14.66 13.93 2.97
N GLU A 243 -14.84 14.79 1.97
CA GLU A 243 -16.17 15.20 1.49
C GLU A 243 -16.96 14.02 0.93
N ARG A 244 -16.27 13.03 0.35
CA ARG A 244 -16.87 11.85 -0.26
C ARG A 244 -17.17 10.70 0.70
N VAL A 245 -16.88 10.85 1.99
CA VAL A 245 -17.07 9.77 3.01
C VAL A 245 -18.47 9.16 2.98
N GLY A 246 -19.51 9.95 2.70
CA GLY A 246 -20.88 9.48 2.57
C GLY A 246 -21.22 8.88 1.19
N ALA A 247 -20.38 9.08 0.19
CA ALA A 247 -20.60 8.61 -1.18
C ALA A 247 -19.96 7.24 -1.45
N THR A 248 -18.99 6.84 -0.61
CA THR A 248 -18.34 5.52 -0.70
C THR A 248 -19.13 4.52 0.15
N PRO A 249 -19.81 3.53 -0.47
CA PRO A 249 -20.77 2.65 0.17
C PRO A 249 -20.16 1.64 1.15
#